data_1d4171d29c28bd557ab549f56fe04fd9
#
_entry.id   1d4171d29c28bd557ab549f56fe04fd9
#
_cell.length_a   1.000
_cell.length_b   1.000
_cell.length_c   1.000
_cell.angle_alpha   90.00
_cell.angle_beta   90.00
_cell.angle_gamma   90.00
#
_symmetry.space_group_name_H-M   'P 1'
#
loop_
_entity.id
_entity.type
_entity.pdbx_description
1 polymer ?
#
loop_
_entity_poly.entity_id
_entity_poly.type
_entity_poly.pdbx_seq_one_letter_code
_entity_poly.pdbx_strand_id
1 'polypeptide(L)'
;PEGRRVFADMSVYENLLMGAYSRKDKNEIAQSLEMVYKRFPRLKERTGQRAGTLSGGEQQMLAMGRALMSKPKIILMDEPSMGLSPIFVNEIFDIIKEVSESGTTVLLVEQNAKKALSIADRAYVLETGSITLEGKADDLLHDESVQKAYLGE
;
A
#
# COMPACT_ATOMS: atom_id res chain seq x y z
N PRO A 1 -9.67 -2.93 -0.44
CA PRO A 1 -10.61 -3.35 -1.49
C PRO A 1 -9.96 -3.21 -2.86
N GLU A 2 -10.20 -4.16 -3.75
CA GLU A 2 -9.79 -4.07 -5.14
C GLU A 2 -10.22 -2.74 -5.78
N GLY A 3 -9.35 -2.17 -6.63
CA GLY A 3 -9.72 -1.03 -7.47
C GLY A 3 -9.70 0.30 -6.76
N ARG A 4 -8.67 0.62 -6.02
CA ARG A 4 -8.33 1.96 -5.51
C ARG A 4 -9.40 2.70 -4.69
N ARG A 5 -10.68 2.49 -4.95
CA ARG A 5 -11.88 2.94 -4.19
C ARG A 5 -11.76 4.35 -3.58
N VAL A 6 -11.31 5.33 -4.37
CA VAL A 6 -11.33 6.74 -3.96
C VAL A 6 -12.73 7.33 -4.10
N PHE A 7 -13.04 8.34 -3.30
CA PHE A 7 -14.26 9.16 -3.47
C PHE A 7 -14.01 10.15 -4.61
N ALA A 8 -14.43 9.80 -5.81
CA ALA A 8 -14.04 10.47 -7.07
C ALA A 8 -14.41 11.97 -7.11
N ASP A 9 -15.55 12.33 -6.54
CA ASP A 9 -16.07 13.71 -6.53
C ASP A 9 -15.50 14.57 -5.39
N MET A 10 -14.87 13.95 -4.41
CA MET A 10 -14.16 14.64 -3.34
C MET A 10 -12.75 15.03 -3.77
N SER A 11 -12.22 16.10 -3.19
CA SER A 11 -10.82 16.49 -3.33
C SER A 11 -9.89 15.45 -2.67
N VAL A 12 -8.60 15.55 -2.98
CA VAL A 12 -7.54 14.78 -2.30
C VAL A 12 -7.61 14.99 -0.80
N TYR A 13 -7.72 16.24 -0.34
CA TYR A 13 -7.81 16.59 1.07
C TYR A 13 -9.01 15.93 1.76
N GLU A 14 -10.19 16.05 1.17
CA GLU A 14 -11.42 15.45 1.72
C GLU A 14 -11.34 13.93 1.79
N ASN A 15 -10.77 13.28 0.76
CA ASN A 15 -10.51 11.85 0.79
C ASN A 15 -9.60 11.45 1.96
N LEU A 16 -8.52 12.21 2.21
CA LEU A 16 -7.62 11.94 3.33
C LEU A 16 -8.34 12.12 4.67
N LEU A 17 -9.12 13.18 4.84
CA LEU A 17 -9.89 13.41 6.07
C LEU A 17 -10.91 12.30 6.34
N MET A 18 -11.51 11.70 5.31
CA MET A 18 -12.40 10.54 5.48
C MET A 18 -11.69 9.36 6.16
N GLY A 19 -10.38 9.20 5.98
CA GLY A 19 -9.59 8.19 6.69
C GLY A 19 -9.51 8.42 8.20
N ALA A 20 -9.65 9.67 8.63
CA ALA A 20 -9.64 10.06 10.04
C ALA A 20 -11.04 10.22 10.65
N TYR A 21 -12.10 9.79 9.96
CA TYR A 21 -13.51 10.06 10.35
C TYR A 21 -13.86 9.64 11.79
N SER A 22 -13.29 8.53 12.28
CA SER A 22 -13.55 8.05 13.66
C SER A 22 -12.72 8.76 14.74
N ARG A 23 -11.75 9.60 14.34
CA ARG A 23 -10.83 10.29 15.26
C ARG A 23 -11.37 11.65 15.63
N LYS A 24 -11.12 12.08 16.87
CA LYS A 24 -11.66 13.33 17.42
C LYS A 24 -10.60 14.42 17.66
N ASP A 25 -9.36 14.01 17.90
CA ASP A 25 -8.27 14.94 18.17
C ASP A 25 -7.77 15.61 16.88
N LYS A 26 -8.08 16.90 16.75
CA LYS A 26 -7.73 17.70 15.57
C LYS A 26 -6.21 17.86 15.39
N ASN A 27 -5.45 17.95 16.50
CA ASN A 27 -4.00 18.10 16.44
C ASN A 27 -3.35 16.81 15.93
N GLU A 28 -3.80 15.66 16.42
CA GLU A 28 -3.33 14.37 15.93
C GLU A 28 -3.71 14.12 14.47
N ILE A 29 -4.91 14.56 14.04
CA ILE A 29 -5.33 14.46 12.63
C ILE A 29 -4.43 15.31 11.75
N ALA A 30 -4.12 16.55 12.17
CA ALA A 30 -3.22 17.43 11.44
C ALA A 30 -1.80 16.83 11.32
N GLN A 31 -1.27 16.26 12.41
CA GLN A 31 0.02 15.55 12.38
C GLN A 31 0.02 14.36 11.42
N SER A 32 -1.07 13.58 11.41
CA SER A 32 -1.20 12.45 10.48
C SER A 32 -1.26 12.92 9.03
N LEU A 33 -1.94 14.03 8.76
CA LEU A 33 -2.01 14.63 7.43
C LEU A 33 -0.63 15.10 6.93
N GLU A 34 0.16 15.74 7.79
CA GLU A 34 1.53 16.14 7.45
C GLU A 34 2.43 14.92 7.19
N MET A 35 2.30 13.84 7.97
CA MET A 35 3.03 12.60 7.72
C MET A 35 2.65 11.97 6.36
N VAL A 36 1.35 11.97 6.02
CA VAL A 36 0.88 11.49 4.72
C VAL A 36 1.44 12.35 3.61
N TYR A 37 1.41 13.67 3.73
CA TYR A 37 1.98 14.58 2.73
C TYR A 37 3.50 14.47 2.57
N LYS A 38 4.20 14.13 3.64
CA LYS A 38 5.64 13.85 3.58
C LYS A 38 5.93 12.58 2.77
N ARG A 39 5.11 11.53 2.94
CA ARG A 39 5.25 10.26 2.20
C ARG A 39 4.76 10.35 0.76
N PHE A 40 3.74 11.16 0.53
CA PHE A 40 3.10 11.35 -0.79
C PHE A 40 3.12 12.83 -1.20
N PRO A 41 4.29 13.39 -1.57
CA PRO A 41 4.39 14.82 -1.90
C PRO A 41 3.43 15.25 -3.02
N ARG A 42 3.18 14.38 -4.00
CA ARG A 42 2.23 14.63 -5.09
C ARG A 42 0.80 14.86 -4.62
N LEU A 43 0.39 14.21 -3.51
CA LEU A 43 -0.94 14.46 -2.92
C LEU A 43 -1.00 15.86 -2.29
N LYS A 44 0.09 16.34 -1.71
CA LYS A 44 0.19 17.71 -1.18
C LYS A 44 0.03 18.74 -2.27
N GLU A 45 0.74 18.57 -3.40
CA GLU A 45 0.66 19.44 -4.58
C GLU A 45 -0.76 19.52 -5.16
N ARG A 46 -1.54 18.43 -5.03
CA ARG A 46 -2.88 18.27 -5.61
C ARG A 46 -4.01 18.29 -4.59
N THR A 47 -3.77 18.85 -3.41
CA THR A 47 -4.68 18.87 -2.25
C THR A 47 -6.13 19.23 -2.61
N GLY A 48 -6.34 20.24 -3.47
CA GLY A 48 -7.66 20.68 -3.91
C GLY A 48 -8.21 19.99 -5.17
N GLN A 49 -7.43 19.10 -5.80
CA GLN A 49 -7.83 18.41 -7.03
C GLN A 49 -8.86 17.31 -6.73
N ARG A 50 -9.87 17.14 -7.60
CA ARG A 50 -10.84 16.02 -7.51
C ARG A 50 -10.12 14.69 -7.69
N ALA A 51 -10.35 13.74 -6.79
CA ALA A 51 -9.69 12.45 -6.78
C ALA A 51 -9.94 11.62 -8.05
N GLY A 52 -11.11 11.74 -8.66
CA GLY A 52 -11.45 11.08 -9.91
C GLY A 52 -10.60 11.51 -11.11
N THR A 53 -9.93 12.66 -11.04
CA THR A 53 -9.07 13.20 -12.13
C THR A 53 -7.59 12.85 -11.96
N LEU A 54 -7.23 12.18 -10.88
CA LEU A 54 -5.88 11.70 -10.64
C LEU A 54 -5.54 10.50 -11.55
N SER A 55 -4.26 10.33 -11.84
CA SER A 55 -3.76 9.11 -12.49
C SER A 55 -3.97 7.88 -11.59
N GLY A 56 -3.91 6.68 -12.17
CA GLY A 56 -4.08 5.45 -11.41
C GLY A 56 -3.09 5.29 -10.25
N GLY A 57 -1.82 5.68 -10.44
CA GLY A 57 -0.82 5.64 -9.37
C GLY A 57 -1.13 6.65 -8.26
N GLU A 58 -1.53 7.86 -8.61
CA GLU A 58 -1.91 8.89 -7.63
C GLU A 58 -3.19 8.50 -6.85
N GLN A 59 -4.15 7.85 -7.50
CA GLN A 59 -5.33 7.30 -6.80
C GLN A 59 -4.93 6.19 -5.81
N GLN A 60 -3.96 5.34 -6.18
CA GLN A 60 -3.44 4.31 -5.28
C GLN A 60 -2.75 4.94 -4.06
N MET A 61 -1.90 5.94 -4.28
CA MET A 61 -1.28 6.71 -3.18
C MET A 61 -2.33 7.36 -2.28
N LEU A 62 -3.40 7.91 -2.88
CA LEU A 62 -4.50 8.53 -2.12
C LEU A 62 -5.24 7.49 -1.26
N ALA A 63 -5.51 6.31 -1.80
CA ALA A 63 -6.15 5.22 -1.05
C ALA A 63 -5.28 4.77 0.13
N MET A 64 -3.97 4.61 -0.08
CA MET A 64 -3.01 4.28 0.98
C MET A 64 -2.89 5.41 2.01
N GLY A 65 -2.75 6.66 1.57
CA GLY A 65 -2.72 7.83 2.44
C GLY A 65 -3.96 7.93 3.32
N ARG A 66 -5.14 7.72 2.73
CA ARG A 66 -6.41 7.67 3.46
C ARG A 66 -6.43 6.57 4.52
N ALA A 67 -5.93 5.37 4.21
CA ALA A 67 -5.83 4.29 5.19
C ALA A 67 -4.91 4.67 6.35
N LEU A 68 -3.77 5.30 6.09
CA LEU A 68 -2.82 5.74 7.11
C LEU A 68 -3.38 6.85 8.03
N MET A 69 -4.32 7.66 7.53
CA MET A 69 -5.00 8.69 8.36
C MET A 69 -5.76 8.11 9.55
N SER A 70 -6.13 6.83 9.54
CA SER A 70 -6.76 6.16 10.69
C SER A 70 -5.79 5.79 11.80
N LYS A 71 -4.48 5.95 11.63
CA LYS A 71 -3.40 5.42 12.50
C LYS A 71 -3.57 3.92 12.77
N PRO A 72 -3.59 3.09 11.74
CA PRO A 72 -3.87 1.66 11.90
C PRO A 72 -2.70 0.94 12.57
N LYS A 73 -3.00 -0.09 13.38
CA LYS A 73 -1.99 -1.06 13.85
C LYS A 73 -1.64 -2.09 12.79
N ILE A 74 -2.60 -2.38 11.91
CA ILE A 74 -2.44 -3.27 10.77
C ILE A 74 -3.10 -2.66 9.54
N ILE A 75 -2.47 -2.77 8.39
CA ILE A 75 -3.02 -2.39 7.09
C ILE A 75 -3.06 -3.61 6.18
N LEU A 76 -4.20 -3.81 5.51
CA LEU A 76 -4.40 -4.89 4.55
C LEU A 76 -4.33 -4.29 3.15
N MET A 77 -3.48 -4.83 2.31
CA MET A 77 -3.28 -4.38 0.94
C MET A 77 -3.47 -5.55 -0.02
N ASP A 78 -4.41 -5.39 -0.94
CA ASP A 78 -4.76 -6.40 -1.94
C ASP A 78 -4.35 -5.88 -3.31
N GLU A 79 -3.32 -6.49 -3.88
CA GLU A 79 -2.69 -6.17 -5.16
C GLU A 79 -2.47 -4.65 -5.41
N PRO A 80 -1.82 -3.92 -4.46
CA PRO A 80 -1.70 -2.46 -4.56
C PRO A 80 -0.89 -2.00 -5.78
N SER A 81 -0.08 -2.87 -6.38
CA SER A 81 0.73 -2.54 -7.56
C SER A 81 0.04 -2.82 -8.90
N MET A 82 -1.13 -3.49 -8.89
CA MET A 82 -1.80 -3.94 -10.11
C MET A 82 -2.18 -2.77 -11.04
N GLY A 83 -1.83 -2.91 -12.32
CA GLY A 83 -2.17 -1.93 -13.38
C GLY A 83 -1.44 -0.59 -13.24
N LEU A 84 -0.33 -0.54 -12.51
CA LEU A 84 0.53 0.62 -12.40
C LEU A 84 1.73 0.53 -13.35
N SER A 85 2.27 1.69 -13.73
CA SER A 85 3.53 1.73 -14.47
C SER A 85 4.70 1.29 -13.58
N PRO A 86 5.82 0.78 -14.13
CA PRO A 86 6.95 0.29 -13.35
C PRO A 86 7.50 1.30 -12.32
N ILE A 87 7.45 2.59 -12.64
CA ILE A 87 7.89 3.66 -11.74
C ILE A 87 6.99 3.70 -10.51
N PHE A 88 5.66 3.71 -10.69
CA PHE A 88 4.71 3.72 -9.60
C PHE A 88 4.73 2.41 -8.80
N VAL A 89 4.97 1.27 -9.44
CA VAL A 89 5.16 -0.01 -8.74
C VAL A 89 6.31 0.10 -7.73
N ASN A 90 7.48 0.59 -8.15
CA ASN A 90 8.63 0.77 -7.25
C ASN A 90 8.27 1.70 -6.08
N GLU A 91 7.70 2.86 -6.39
CA GLU A 91 7.30 3.85 -5.38
C GLU A 91 6.31 3.28 -4.34
N ILE A 92 5.33 2.48 -4.78
CA ILE A 92 4.37 1.82 -3.87
C ILE A 92 5.08 0.82 -2.94
N PHE A 93 6.00 -0.01 -3.46
CA PHE A 93 6.75 -0.95 -2.64
C PHE A 93 7.68 -0.27 -1.62
N ASP A 94 8.33 0.83 -2.01
CA ASP A 94 9.15 1.64 -1.11
C ASP A 94 8.29 2.21 0.04
N ILE A 95 7.10 2.72 -0.28
CA ILE A 95 6.15 3.23 0.72
C ILE A 95 5.64 2.10 1.64
N ILE A 96 5.34 0.92 1.11
CA ILE A 96 4.91 -0.23 1.93
C ILE A 96 6.00 -0.59 2.94
N LYS A 97 7.26 -0.63 2.49
CA LYS A 97 8.41 -0.88 3.35
C LYS A 97 8.53 0.18 4.45
N GLU A 98 8.49 1.47 4.11
CA GLU A 98 8.53 2.56 5.07
C GLU A 98 7.38 2.49 6.10
N VAL A 99 6.18 2.12 5.68
CA VAL A 99 5.01 1.96 6.56
C VAL A 99 5.27 0.84 7.56
N SER A 100 5.79 -0.31 7.12
CA SER A 100 6.16 -1.43 7.99
C SER A 100 7.26 -1.02 8.98
N GLU A 101 8.33 -0.42 8.50
CA GLU A 101 9.45 0.05 9.34
C GLU A 101 9.02 1.10 10.38
N SER A 102 7.96 1.88 10.11
CA SER A 102 7.39 2.83 11.08
C SER A 102 6.52 2.18 12.16
N GLY A 103 6.43 0.84 12.20
CA GLY A 103 5.73 0.06 13.23
C GLY A 103 4.28 -0.30 12.91
N THR A 104 3.81 -0.07 11.68
CA THR A 104 2.50 -0.55 11.22
C THR A 104 2.65 -1.95 10.62
N THR A 105 1.95 -2.94 11.14
CA THR A 105 1.93 -4.28 10.52
C THR A 105 1.25 -4.21 9.16
N VAL A 106 1.88 -4.80 8.14
CA VAL A 106 1.32 -4.86 6.78
C VAL A 106 1.03 -6.31 6.41
N LEU A 107 -0.21 -6.61 6.02
CA LEU A 107 -0.56 -7.83 5.30
C LEU A 107 -0.73 -7.47 3.83
N LEU A 108 0.20 -7.96 3.01
CA LEU A 108 0.26 -7.68 1.58
C LEU A 108 -0.11 -8.93 0.79
N VAL A 109 -1.10 -8.82 -0.08
CA VAL A 109 -1.40 -9.80 -1.13
C VAL A 109 -0.86 -9.23 -2.44
N GLU A 110 0.00 -9.95 -3.12
CA GLU A 110 0.64 -9.51 -4.37
C GLU A 110 0.94 -10.66 -5.32
N GLN A 111 0.73 -10.41 -6.59
CA GLN A 111 1.13 -11.33 -7.65
C GLN A 111 2.61 -11.17 -8.00
N ASN A 112 3.19 -9.98 -7.79
CA ASN A 112 4.61 -9.72 -8.00
C ASN A 112 5.44 -10.32 -6.85
N ALA A 113 5.59 -11.65 -6.85
CA ALA A 113 6.23 -12.41 -5.78
C ALA A 113 7.65 -11.90 -5.47
N LYS A 114 8.48 -11.63 -6.49
CA LYS A 114 9.86 -11.15 -6.32
C LYS A 114 9.91 -9.86 -5.50
N LYS A 115 9.07 -8.88 -5.84
CA LYS A 115 9.01 -7.61 -5.11
C LYS A 115 8.43 -7.79 -3.71
N ALA A 116 7.34 -8.55 -3.57
CA ALA A 116 6.72 -8.80 -2.27
C ALA A 116 7.71 -9.47 -1.31
N LEU A 117 8.41 -10.53 -1.74
CA LEU A 117 9.41 -11.23 -0.94
C LEU A 117 10.62 -10.34 -0.58
N SER A 118 10.99 -9.39 -1.45
CA SER A 118 12.13 -8.50 -1.19
C SER A 118 11.90 -7.48 -0.06
N ILE A 119 10.65 -7.26 0.36
CA ILE A 119 10.29 -6.30 1.42
C ILE A 119 9.59 -6.94 2.62
N ALA A 120 9.17 -8.20 2.50
CA ALA A 120 8.44 -8.90 3.55
C ALA A 120 9.38 -9.56 4.57
N ASP A 121 8.96 -9.68 5.83
CA ASP A 121 9.65 -10.48 6.84
C ASP A 121 9.28 -11.96 6.71
N ARG A 122 8.00 -12.24 6.41
CA ARG A 122 7.43 -13.59 6.31
C ARG A 122 6.45 -13.65 5.16
N ALA A 123 6.37 -14.81 4.49
CA ALA A 123 5.44 -14.99 3.39
C ALA A 123 4.74 -16.35 3.44
N TYR A 124 3.60 -16.39 2.75
CA TYR A 124 2.73 -17.55 2.56
C TYR A 124 2.43 -17.66 1.06
N VAL A 125 2.70 -18.80 0.47
CA VAL A 125 2.35 -19.09 -0.92
C VAL A 125 1.00 -19.77 -0.95
N LEU A 126 0.04 -19.16 -1.63
CA LEU A 126 -1.32 -19.68 -1.79
C LEU A 126 -1.50 -20.29 -3.18
N GLU A 127 -1.98 -21.53 -3.21
CA GLU A 127 -2.38 -22.20 -4.44
C GLU A 127 -3.78 -22.81 -4.25
N THR A 128 -4.69 -22.45 -5.14
CA THR A 128 -6.08 -23.00 -5.14
C THR A 128 -6.75 -22.93 -3.76
N GLY A 129 -6.53 -21.80 -3.04
CA GLY A 129 -7.14 -21.56 -1.72
C GLY A 129 -6.45 -22.26 -0.55
N SER A 130 -5.30 -22.93 -0.77
CA SER A 130 -4.52 -23.62 0.27
C SER A 130 -3.12 -23.03 0.37
N ILE A 131 -2.59 -22.92 1.60
CA ILE A 131 -1.19 -22.53 1.81
C ILE A 131 -0.32 -23.74 1.49
N THR A 132 0.53 -23.62 0.49
CA THR A 132 1.45 -24.69 0.03
C THR A 132 2.83 -24.53 0.63
N LEU A 133 3.29 -23.30 0.83
CA LEU A 133 4.58 -22.99 1.45
C LEU A 133 4.41 -21.80 2.41
N GLU A 134 5.20 -21.79 3.48
CA GLU A 134 5.31 -20.64 4.37
C GLU A 134 6.72 -20.55 4.97
N GLY A 135 7.18 -19.35 5.26
CA GLY A 135 8.50 -19.18 5.86
C GLY A 135 8.94 -17.73 5.95
N LYS A 136 10.22 -17.54 6.29
CA LYS A 136 10.85 -16.23 6.14
C LYS A 136 10.90 -15.87 4.66
N ALA A 137 10.65 -14.61 4.34
CA ALA A 137 10.61 -14.17 2.95
C ALA A 137 11.96 -14.35 2.22
N ASP A 138 13.07 -14.15 2.92
CA ASP A 138 14.41 -14.36 2.39
C ASP A 138 14.67 -15.83 2.02
N ASP A 139 14.24 -16.77 2.87
CA ASP A 139 14.36 -18.21 2.59
C ASP A 139 13.55 -18.59 1.35
N LEU A 140 12.30 -18.08 1.24
CA LEU A 140 11.42 -18.34 0.10
C LEU A 140 11.90 -17.68 -1.20
N LEU A 141 12.57 -16.54 -1.12
CA LEU A 141 13.15 -15.85 -2.28
C LEU A 141 14.23 -16.71 -2.97
N HIS A 142 14.92 -17.55 -2.17
CA HIS A 142 16.02 -18.44 -2.64
C HIS A 142 15.57 -19.90 -2.81
N ASP A 143 14.31 -20.21 -2.58
CA ASP A 143 13.77 -21.56 -2.76
C ASP A 143 13.57 -21.87 -4.24
N GLU A 144 14.15 -22.99 -4.73
CA GLU A 144 14.10 -23.38 -6.15
C GLU A 144 12.67 -23.58 -6.67
N SER A 145 11.75 -24.08 -5.84
CA SER A 145 10.35 -24.30 -6.24
C SER A 145 9.62 -22.99 -6.43
N VAL A 146 9.88 -22.02 -5.55
CA VAL A 146 9.34 -20.65 -5.64
C VAL A 146 9.91 -19.92 -6.86
N GLN A 147 11.22 -20.04 -7.09
CA GLN A 147 11.90 -19.43 -8.24
C GLN A 147 11.31 -19.92 -9.56
N LYS A 148 11.18 -21.23 -9.73
CA LYS A 148 10.60 -21.82 -10.94
C LYS A 148 9.13 -21.51 -11.16
N ALA A 149 8.32 -21.49 -10.07
CA ALA A 149 6.87 -21.31 -10.17
C ALA A 149 6.44 -19.83 -10.29
N TYR A 150 7.15 -18.92 -9.60
CA TYR A 150 6.66 -17.54 -9.39
C TYR A 150 7.66 -16.44 -9.75
N LEU A 151 8.96 -16.73 -9.90
CA LEU A 151 9.96 -15.70 -10.15
C LEU A 151 10.45 -15.69 -11.62
N GLY A 152 10.07 -16.69 -12.42
CA GLY A 152 10.37 -16.75 -13.85
C GLY A 152 11.84 -17.08 -14.16
N GLU A 153 12.52 -17.77 -13.26
CA GLU A 153 13.91 -18.27 -13.41
C GLU A 153 13.94 -19.77 -13.69
#